data_48107ad0f9e21cd2d137afb9401b951c
#
_entry.id   48107ad0f9e21cd2d137afb9401b951c
#
_cell.length_a   1.000
_cell.length_b   1.000
_cell.length_c   1.000
_cell.angle_alpha   90.00
_cell.angle_beta   90.00
_cell.angle_gamma   90.00
#
_symmetry.space_group_name_H-M   'P 1'
#
loop_
_entity.id
_entity.type
_entity.pdbx_description
1 polymer ?
#
loop_
_entity_poly.entity_id
_entity_poly.type
_entity_poly.pdbx_seq_one_letter_code
_entity_poly.pdbx_strand_id
1 'polypeptide(L)'
;MNIYPAIDLYQGAAVRLFKGDYKQMTIYDKNPVHTAKNFEAEGASFLHMVDLEGAKDGIASNLNVIKEIVENVNLFTQLGGGIRNMETIDNYLSIGVNRIIIGTAAITEKAFLVEAVKKYGEKIAVGVDIKEEKVAIKGWTELSQYSCDDFCLQMQDIGVETIICTDISKDGAMKGTNLELYNRLSQTYSINVIASGGVSSLEDIKALSKMNIYGAILGKALYTGAVDLSAAIEAARS
;
A
#
# COMPACT_ATOMS: atom_id res chain seq x y z
N MET A 1 -7.63 14.47 -1.32
CA MET A 1 -6.87 13.21 -1.48
C MET A 1 -6.44 12.67 -0.12
N ASN A 2 -6.49 11.36 0.13
CA ASN A 2 -6.08 10.75 1.40
C ASN A 2 -4.56 10.52 1.46
N ILE A 3 -3.94 10.77 2.62
CA ILE A 3 -2.52 10.46 2.85
C ILE A 3 -2.40 9.22 3.73
N TYR A 4 -1.62 8.25 3.26
CA TYR A 4 -1.34 6.99 3.91
C TYR A 4 0.14 6.93 4.33
N PRO A 5 0.51 7.36 5.54
CA PRO A 5 1.84 7.02 6.06
C PRO A 5 2.00 5.50 6.10
N ALA A 6 3.20 5.00 5.81
CA ALA A 6 3.44 3.58 5.65
C ALA A 6 4.38 3.01 6.70
N ILE A 7 4.02 1.84 7.23
CA ILE A 7 4.87 1.02 8.11
C ILE A 7 5.06 -0.36 7.46
N ASP A 8 6.28 -0.68 7.08
CA ASP A 8 6.66 -2.04 6.72
C ASP A 8 7.12 -2.76 7.98
N LEU A 9 6.57 -3.95 8.22
CA LEU A 9 6.86 -4.76 9.40
C LEU A 9 7.79 -5.92 9.05
N TYR A 10 8.87 -6.06 9.80
CA TYR A 10 9.79 -7.19 9.72
C TYR A 10 10.34 -7.51 11.11
N GLN A 11 10.17 -8.77 11.56
CA GLN A 11 10.58 -9.23 12.89
C GLN A 11 10.09 -8.32 14.05
N GLY A 12 8.85 -7.84 13.94
CA GLY A 12 8.23 -6.98 14.93
C GLY A 12 8.71 -5.52 14.94
N ALA A 13 9.52 -5.09 13.99
CA ALA A 13 10.04 -3.73 13.87
C ALA A 13 9.48 -3.01 12.64
N ALA A 14 9.44 -1.67 12.70
CA ALA A 14 9.18 -0.81 11.56
C ALA A 14 10.45 -0.63 10.73
N VAL A 15 10.41 -1.07 9.48
CA VAL A 15 11.56 -1.10 8.58
C VAL A 15 11.23 -0.46 7.22
N ARG A 16 12.26 -0.25 6.40
CA ARG A 16 12.10 0.05 4.96
C ARG A 16 13.15 -0.72 4.17
N LEU A 17 12.70 -1.27 3.05
CA LEU A 17 13.57 -1.88 2.06
C LEU A 17 13.94 -0.86 0.99
N PHE A 18 15.15 -0.92 0.45
CA PHE A 18 15.50 -0.19 -0.76
C PHE A 18 15.09 -1.00 -1.98
N LYS A 19 14.09 -0.54 -2.74
CA LYS A 19 13.55 -1.23 -3.93
C LYS A 19 13.18 -2.69 -3.68
N GLY A 20 12.62 -3.01 -2.51
CA GLY A 20 12.21 -4.37 -2.15
C GLY A 20 13.35 -5.33 -1.77
N ASP A 21 14.60 -4.86 -1.72
CA ASP A 21 15.75 -5.72 -1.39
C ASP A 21 15.91 -5.92 0.13
N TYR A 22 15.64 -7.13 0.62
CA TYR A 22 15.77 -7.50 2.03
C TYR A 22 17.21 -7.39 2.57
N LYS A 23 18.23 -7.38 1.68
CA LYS A 23 19.63 -7.17 2.08
C LYS A 23 19.95 -5.69 2.33
N GLN A 24 19.09 -4.80 1.85
CA GLN A 24 19.21 -3.35 2.00
C GLN A 24 18.07 -2.81 2.88
N MET A 25 17.88 -3.42 4.04
CA MET A 25 16.86 -3.06 5.01
C MET A 25 17.41 -2.06 6.04
N THR A 26 16.63 -1.04 6.34
CA THR A 26 16.89 -0.09 7.42
C THR A 26 15.79 -0.23 8.47
N ILE A 27 16.17 -0.41 9.74
CA ILE A 27 15.24 -0.38 10.87
C ILE A 27 15.11 1.06 11.32
N TYR A 28 13.88 1.60 11.35
CA TYR A 28 13.60 2.95 11.80
C TYR A 28 13.07 3.00 13.23
N ASP A 29 12.24 2.04 13.62
CA ASP A 29 11.74 1.94 14.98
C ASP A 29 11.56 0.45 15.37
N LYS A 30 11.98 0.09 16.57
CA LYS A 30 11.74 -1.24 17.14
C LYS A 30 10.36 -1.38 17.76
N ASN A 31 9.63 -0.27 17.86
CA ASN A 31 8.26 -0.22 18.35
C ASN A 31 7.32 0.41 17.30
N PRO A 32 6.75 -0.40 16.38
CA PRO A 32 5.85 0.10 15.34
C PRO A 32 4.59 0.78 15.88
N VAL A 33 4.14 0.41 17.08
CA VAL A 33 2.99 1.07 17.75
C VAL A 33 3.32 2.54 18.05
N HIS A 34 4.55 2.82 18.50
CA HIS A 34 5.02 4.18 18.71
C HIS A 34 5.03 4.99 17.41
N THR A 35 5.52 4.40 16.31
CA THR A 35 5.48 5.03 14.98
C THR A 35 4.05 5.34 14.54
N ALA A 36 3.11 4.40 14.70
CA ALA A 36 1.70 4.60 14.34
C ALA A 36 1.04 5.72 15.18
N LYS A 37 1.30 5.77 16.50
CA LYS A 37 0.83 6.85 17.38
C LYS A 37 1.40 8.21 17.00
N ASN A 38 2.65 8.28 16.58
CA ASN A 38 3.24 9.52 16.11
C ASN A 38 2.54 10.02 14.83
N PHE A 39 2.27 9.13 13.88
CA PHE A 39 1.52 9.47 12.67
C PHE A 39 0.10 9.98 13.01
N GLU A 40 -0.60 9.34 13.96
CA GLU A 40 -1.91 9.81 14.43
C GLU A 40 -1.80 11.20 15.07
N ALA A 41 -0.80 11.42 15.94
CA ALA A 41 -0.57 12.71 16.59
C ALA A 41 -0.21 13.83 15.59
N GLU A 42 0.41 13.51 14.47
CA GLU A 42 0.70 14.43 13.35
C GLU A 42 -0.54 14.66 12.44
N GLY A 43 -1.69 14.06 12.75
CA GLY A 43 -2.97 14.30 12.08
C GLY A 43 -3.33 13.30 10.99
N ALA A 44 -2.64 12.17 10.89
CA ALA A 44 -3.04 11.09 9.99
C ALA A 44 -4.45 10.57 10.35
N SER A 45 -5.21 10.19 9.34
CA SER A 45 -6.48 9.46 9.47
C SER A 45 -6.39 8.05 8.89
N PHE A 46 -5.31 7.75 8.19
CA PHE A 46 -5.08 6.49 7.49
C PHE A 46 -3.69 5.94 7.82
N LEU A 47 -3.53 4.63 7.72
CA LEU A 47 -2.26 3.94 7.88
C LEU A 47 -2.16 2.80 6.87
N HIS A 48 -1.06 2.74 6.13
CA HIS A 48 -0.72 1.62 5.27
C HIS A 48 0.32 0.73 5.95
N MET A 49 0.03 -0.57 6.03
CA MET A 49 0.95 -1.56 6.63
C MET A 49 1.28 -2.67 5.64
N VAL A 50 2.52 -3.16 5.70
CA VAL A 50 2.95 -4.34 4.95
C VAL A 50 3.63 -5.32 5.89
N ASP A 51 3.11 -6.56 5.97
CA ASP A 51 3.80 -7.68 6.60
C ASP A 51 4.82 -8.27 5.61
N LEU A 52 6.09 -7.87 5.75
CA LEU A 52 7.14 -8.29 4.83
C LEU A 52 7.48 -9.79 4.97
N GLU A 53 7.33 -10.38 6.14
CA GLU A 53 7.52 -11.82 6.34
C GLU A 53 6.35 -12.60 5.72
N GLY A 54 5.11 -12.11 5.89
CA GLY A 54 3.96 -12.64 5.20
C GLY A 54 4.13 -12.60 3.68
N ALA A 55 4.64 -11.48 3.15
CA ALA A 55 4.93 -11.33 1.73
C ALA A 55 5.95 -12.33 1.23
N LYS A 56 7.03 -12.55 1.98
CA LYS A 56 8.15 -13.43 1.64
C LYS A 56 7.79 -14.90 1.80
N ASP A 57 7.36 -15.27 3.01
CA ASP A 57 7.26 -16.68 3.42
C ASP A 57 5.80 -17.17 3.51
N GLY A 58 4.82 -16.27 3.41
CA GLY A 58 3.38 -16.57 3.52
C GLY A 58 2.92 -16.84 4.96
N ILE A 59 3.76 -16.51 5.95
CA ILE A 59 3.49 -16.72 7.37
C ILE A 59 3.21 -15.35 8.01
N ALA A 60 2.06 -15.20 8.66
CA ALA A 60 1.65 -13.96 9.34
C ALA A 60 2.42 -13.77 10.67
N SER A 61 3.74 -13.62 10.60
CA SER A 61 4.61 -13.55 11.77
C SER A 61 4.38 -12.29 12.61
N ASN A 62 3.90 -11.21 11.98
CA ASN A 62 3.66 -9.93 12.64
C ASN A 62 2.22 -9.72 13.14
N LEU A 63 1.37 -10.78 13.14
CA LEU A 63 -0.04 -10.66 13.52
C LEU A 63 -0.26 -9.97 14.89
N ASN A 64 0.53 -10.32 15.89
CA ASN A 64 0.41 -9.73 17.24
C ASN A 64 0.77 -8.24 17.24
N VAL A 65 1.81 -7.86 16.50
CA VAL A 65 2.23 -6.46 16.37
C VAL A 65 1.19 -5.63 15.62
N ILE A 66 0.63 -6.20 14.55
CA ILE A 66 -0.46 -5.56 13.77
C ILE A 66 -1.69 -5.35 14.66
N LYS A 67 -2.07 -6.37 15.47
CA LYS A 67 -3.15 -6.27 16.43
C LYS A 67 -2.88 -5.15 17.44
N GLU A 68 -1.68 -5.09 18.01
CA GLU A 68 -1.30 -4.06 18.97
C GLU A 68 -1.36 -2.66 18.34
N ILE A 69 -0.93 -2.47 17.09
CA ILE A 69 -1.08 -1.20 16.37
C ILE A 69 -2.55 -0.82 16.28
N VAL A 70 -3.40 -1.71 15.74
CA VAL A 70 -4.82 -1.44 15.50
C VAL A 70 -5.57 -1.12 16.80
N GLU A 71 -5.24 -1.79 17.92
CA GLU A 71 -5.85 -1.54 19.23
C GLU A 71 -5.42 -0.20 19.87
N ASN A 72 -4.33 0.40 19.40
CA ASN A 72 -3.71 1.58 20.02
C ASN A 72 -3.84 2.88 19.22
N VAL A 73 -4.44 2.85 18.03
CA VAL A 73 -4.69 4.03 17.17
C VAL A 73 -6.10 4.03 16.61
N ASN A 74 -6.64 5.21 16.30
CA ASN A 74 -7.96 5.38 15.64
C ASN A 74 -7.78 5.70 14.15
N LEU A 75 -6.88 5.00 13.47
CA LEU A 75 -6.60 5.19 12.06
C LEU A 75 -7.37 4.17 11.21
N PHE A 76 -7.81 4.57 10.01
CA PHE A 76 -8.22 3.59 9.01
C PHE A 76 -6.99 2.83 8.53
N THR A 77 -6.89 1.56 8.89
CA THR A 77 -5.73 0.73 8.60
C THR A 77 -5.94 -0.13 7.35
N GLN A 78 -4.96 -0.16 6.45
CA GLN A 78 -4.91 -1.12 5.36
C GLN A 78 -3.63 -1.96 5.43
N LEU A 79 -3.75 -3.26 5.16
CA LEU A 79 -2.67 -4.23 5.35
C LEU A 79 -2.49 -5.11 4.11
N GLY A 80 -1.26 -5.18 3.64
CA GLY A 80 -0.78 -6.15 2.64
C GLY A 80 0.31 -7.06 3.20
N GLY A 81 0.71 -8.03 2.38
CA GLY A 81 1.78 -8.97 2.73
C GLY A 81 1.30 -10.41 2.90
N GLY A 82 1.44 -11.24 1.85
CA GLY A 82 1.20 -12.67 1.91
C GLY A 82 -0.26 -13.13 2.00
N ILE A 83 -1.21 -12.28 1.68
CA ILE A 83 -2.65 -12.62 1.69
C ILE A 83 -2.97 -13.57 0.54
N ARG A 84 -3.28 -14.84 0.84
CA ARG A 84 -3.43 -15.92 -0.16
C ARG A 84 -4.67 -16.80 0.03
N ASN A 85 -5.44 -16.61 1.09
CA ASN A 85 -6.65 -17.38 1.38
C ASN A 85 -7.63 -16.58 2.25
N MET A 86 -8.86 -17.07 2.33
CA MET A 86 -9.96 -16.44 3.06
C MET A 86 -9.72 -16.40 4.57
N GLU A 87 -9.10 -17.43 5.14
CA GLU A 87 -8.80 -17.52 6.57
C GLU A 87 -7.85 -16.36 7.00
N THR A 88 -6.83 -16.07 6.19
CA THR A 88 -5.92 -14.95 6.45
C THR A 88 -6.66 -13.61 6.42
N ILE A 89 -7.61 -13.43 5.49
CA ILE A 89 -8.47 -12.23 5.44
C ILE A 89 -9.32 -12.14 6.70
N ASP A 90 -10.02 -13.22 7.07
CA ASP A 90 -10.87 -13.27 8.27
C ASP A 90 -10.07 -12.94 9.54
N ASN A 91 -8.86 -13.50 9.67
CA ASN A 91 -7.98 -13.26 10.81
C ASN A 91 -7.62 -11.78 10.95
N TYR A 92 -7.16 -11.13 9.88
CA TYR A 92 -6.79 -9.71 9.95
C TYR A 92 -8.00 -8.78 10.14
N LEU A 93 -9.14 -9.06 9.48
CA LEU A 93 -10.36 -8.28 9.70
C LEU A 93 -10.89 -8.44 11.13
N SER A 94 -10.76 -9.64 11.73
CA SER A 94 -11.24 -9.92 13.09
C SER A 94 -10.47 -9.15 14.17
N ILE A 95 -9.21 -8.82 13.93
CA ILE A 95 -8.40 -8.00 14.85
C ILE A 95 -8.55 -6.50 14.61
N GLY A 96 -9.41 -6.09 13.64
CA GLY A 96 -9.77 -4.69 13.43
C GLY A 96 -9.07 -3.99 12.26
N VAL A 97 -8.29 -4.70 11.42
CA VAL A 97 -7.79 -4.13 10.15
C VAL A 97 -8.98 -3.77 9.26
N ASN A 98 -9.03 -2.56 8.71
CA ASN A 98 -10.17 -2.07 7.95
C ASN A 98 -10.17 -2.53 6.49
N ARG A 99 -9.00 -2.66 5.84
CA ARG A 99 -8.88 -3.07 4.45
C ARG A 99 -7.70 -4.02 4.25
N ILE A 100 -7.92 -5.06 3.46
CA ILE A 100 -6.93 -6.07 3.11
C ILE A 100 -6.46 -5.86 1.68
N ILE A 101 -5.14 -5.92 1.46
CA ILE A 101 -4.53 -5.72 0.15
C ILE A 101 -4.06 -7.07 -0.38
N ILE A 102 -4.65 -7.51 -1.48
CA ILE A 102 -4.26 -8.74 -2.18
C ILE A 102 -3.31 -8.35 -3.32
N GLY A 103 -2.06 -8.81 -3.26
CA GLY A 103 -1.06 -8.59 -4.31
C GLY A 103 -0.99 -9.77 -5.28
N THR A 104 0.10 -10.54 -5.26
CA THR A 104 0.38 -11.66 -6.18
C THR A 104 -0.81 -12.61 -6.36
N ALA A 105 -1.54 -12.92 -5.28
CA ALA A 105 -2.68 -13.82 -5.34
C ALA A 105 -3.84 -13.29 -6.21
N ALA A 106 -3.95 -11.98 -6.41
CA ALA A 106 -4.93 -11.41 -7.34
C ALA A 106 -4.68 -11.84 -8.80
N ILE A 107 -3.44 -12.18 -9.12
CA ILE A 107 -3.04 -12.65 -10.47
C ILE A 107 -3.03 -14.16 -10.54
N THR A 108 -2.46 -14.84 -9.53
CA THR A 108 -2.25 -16.30 -9.57
C THR A 108 -3.48 -17.10 -9.17
N GLU A 109 -4.39 -16.50 -8.38
CA GLU A 109 -5.56 -17.17 -7.76
C GLU A 109 -6.84 -16.37 -8.01
N LYS A 110 -7.19 -16.16 -9.28
CA LYS A 110 -8.33 -15.30 -9.67
C LYS A 110 -9.65 -15.70 -8.99
N ALA A 111 -9.89 -16.99 -8.79
CA ALA A 111 -11.10 -17.48 -8.12
C ALA A 111 -11.17 -17.02 -6.66
N PHE A 112 -10.03 -17.04 -5.95
CA PHE A 112 -9.90 -16.52 -4.59
C PHE A 112 -10.20 -15.01 -4.55
N LEU A 113 -9.64 -14.21 -5.48
CA LEU A 113 -9.92 -12.79 -5.53
C LEU A 113 -11.42 -12.51 -5.72
N VAL A 114 -12.07 -13.18 -6.68
CA VAL A 114 -13.52 -13.02 -6.94
C VAL A 114 -14.34 -13.35 -5.70
N GLU A 115 -14.01 -14.44 -5.00
CA GLU A 115 -14.68 -14.82 -3.76
C GLU A 115 -14.47 -13.77 -2.65
N ALA A 116 -13.24 -13.28 -2.49
CA ALA A 116 -12.90 -12.26 -1.51
C ALA A 116 -13.65 -10.94 -1.75
N VAL A 117 -13.66 -10.45 -3.01
CA VAL A 117 -14.40 -9.24 -3.39
C VAL A 117 -15.90 -9.43 -3.16
N LYS A 118 -16.47 -10.57 -3.55
CA LYS A 118 -17.90 -10.87 -3.33
C LYS A 118 -18.27 -10.87 -1.84
N LYS A 119 -17.39 -11.40 -0.97
CA LYS A 119 -17.67 -11.54 0.48
C LYS A 119 -17.44 -10.26 1.24
N TYR A 120 -16.38 -9.51 0.91
CA TYR A 120 -15.91 -8.39 1.74
C TYR A 120 -16.03 -7.01 1.08
N GLY A 121 -16.31 -6.94 -0.24
CA GLY A 121 -16.53 -5.68 -0.98
C GLY A 121 -15.38 -4.69 -0.82
N GLU A 122 -15.70 -3.47 -0.39
CA GLU A 122 -14.77 -2.34 -0.19
C GLU A 122 -13.61 -2.62 0.77
N LYS A 123 -13.71 -3.66 1.61
CA LYS A 123 -12.63 -4.10 2.49
C LYS A 123 -11.50 -4.81 1.74
N ILE A 124 -11.65 -5.08 0.45
CA ILE A 124 -10.61 -5.64 -0.39
C ILE A 124 -10.05 -4.56 -1.30
N ALA A 125 -8.74 -4.41 -1.29
CA ALA A 125 -7.98 -3.66 -2.29
C ALA A 125 -7.00 -4.60 -3.00
N VAL A 126 -6.56 -4.20 -4.20
CA VAL A 126 -5.55 -4.97 -4.95
C VAL A 126 -4.28 -4.16 -5.11
N GLY A 127 -3.13 -4.77 -4.78
CA GLY A 127 -1.81 -4.24 -5.05
C GLY A 127 -1.42 -4.47 -6.52
N VAL A 128 -1.08 -3.39 -7.22
CA VAL A 128 -0.70 -3.39 -8.64
C VAL A 128 0.70 -2.77 -8.75
N ASP A 129 1.71 -3.60 -8.62
CA ASP A 129 3.11 -3.18 -8.67
C ASP A 129 3.60 -3.19 -10.12
N ILE A 130 4.05 -2.04 -10.64
CA ILE A 130 4.35 -1.85 -12.06
C ILE A 130 5.85 -1.70 -12.27
N LYS A 131 6.35 -2.45 -13.24
CA LYS A 131 7.69 -2.30 -13.80
C LYS A 131 7.63 -2.48 -15.32
N GLU A 132 8.13 -1.49 -16.06
CA GLU A 132 8.15 -1.53 -17.53
C GLU A 132 6.75 -1.80 -18.11
N GLU A 133 5.73 -1.08 -17.65
CA GLU A 133 4.30 -1.20 -18.03
C GLU A 133 3.66 -2.57 -17.73
N LYS A 134 4.38 -3.51 -17.10
CA LYS A 134 3.85 -4.82 -16.70
C LYS A 134 3.66 -4.93 -15.20
N VAL A 135 2.69 -5.75 -14.80
CA VAL A 135 2.46 -6.04 -13.39
C VAL A 135 3.50 -7.03 -12.87
N ALA A 136 4.21 -6.64 -11.83
CA ALA A 136 5.17 -7.48 -11.13
C ALA A 136 4.50 -8.30 -10.02
N ILE A 137 5.06 -9.47 -9.75
CA ILE A 137 4.58 -10.44 -8.76
C ILE A 137 5.72 -10.98 -7.91
N LYS A 138 5.40 -11.75 -6.88
CA LYS A 138 6.37 -12.43 -6.00
C LYS A 138 7.40 -11.49 -5.39
N GLY A 139 6.93 -10.36 -4.81
CA GLY A 139 7.85 -9.37 -4.23
C GLY A 139 8.77 -8.73 -5.27
N TRP A 140 8.23 -8.45 -6.47
CA TRP A 140 8.89 -7.75 -7.58
C TRP A 140 9.99 -8.56 -8.30
N THR A 141 10.07 -9.86 -8.05
CA THR A 141 11.10 -10.73 -8.64
C THR A 141 10.73 -11.27 -10.02
N GLU A 142 9.43 -11.27 -10.35
CA GLU A 142 8.92 -11.76 -11.64
C GLU A 142 7.93 -10.76 -12.24
N LEU A 143 7.89 -10.71 -13.58
CA LEU A 143 6.85 -9.97 -14.30
C LEU A 143 5.75 -10.92 -14.75
N SER A 144 4.50 -10.49 -14.58
CA SER A 144 3.35 -11.21 -15.11
C SER A 144 3.19 -10.97 -16.62
N GLN A 145 2.28 -11.69 -17.24
CA GLN A 145 1.91 -11.46 -18.65
C GLN A 145 1.04 -10.19 -18.85
N TYR A 146 0.45 -9.66 -17.76
CA TYR A 146 -0.50 -8.56 -17.85
C TYR A 146 0.21 -7.21 -17.95
N SER A 147 -0.27 -6.36 -18.86
CA SER A 147 -0.01 -4.93 -18.79
C SER A 147 -0.74 -4.30 -17.59
N CYS A 148 -0.31 -3.11 -17.18
CA CYS A 148 -1.01 -2.35 -16.15
C CYS A 148 -2.48 -2.13 -16.52
N ASP A 149 -2.75 -1.74 -17.76
CA ASP A 149 -4.08 -1.40 -18.22
C ASP A 149 -5.00 -2.62 -18.31
N ASP A 150 -4.53 -3.74 -18.88
CA ASP A 150 -5.31 -4.99 -18.93
C ASP A 150 -5.67 -5.46 -17.53
N PHE A 151 -4.76 -5.34 -16.58
CA PHE A 151 -5.00 -5.77 -15.22
C PHE A 151 -5.97 -4.85 -14.48
N CYS A 152 -5.83 -3.53 -14.61
CA CYS A 152 -6.76 -2.57 -14.02
C CYS A 152 -8.19 -2.76 -14.56
N LEU A 153 -8.34 -3.01 -15.87
CA LEU A 153 -9.64 -3.32 -16.45
C LEU A 153 -10.24 -4.60 -15.84
N GLN A 154 -9.46 -5.67 -15.71
CA GLN A 154 -9.93 -6.89 -15.05
C GLN A 154 -10.34 -6.66 -13.59
N MET A 155 -9.63 -5.81 -12.85
CA MET A 155 -10.00 -5.47 -11.46
C MET A 155 -11.33 -4.74 -11.42
N GLN A 156 -11.55 -3.80 -12.32
CA GLN A 156 -12.84 -3.10 -12.46
C GLN A 156 -13.98 -4.07 -12.77
N ASP A 157 -13.79 -5.00 -13.71
CA ASP A 157 -14.80 -6.00 -14.09
C ASP A 157 -15.14 -6.98 -12.96
N ILE A 158 -14.18 -7.29 -12.09
CA ILE A 158 -14.39 -8.12 -10.90
C ILE A 158 -15.16 -7.36 -9.80
N GLY A 159 -15.18 -6.03 -9.85
CA GLY A 159 -15.79 -5.16 -8.85
C GLY A 159 -14.84 -4.75 -7.73
N VAL A 160 -13.53 -4.75 -7.98
CA VAL A 160 -12.54 -4.17 -7.06
C VAL A 160 -12.72 -2.67 -7.02
N GLU A 161 -12.95 -2.11 -5.83
CA GLU A 161 -13.20 -0.67 -5.68
C GLU A 161 -11.92 0.15 -5.50
N THR A 162 -10.83 -0.46 -5.03
CA THR A 162 -9.57 0.24 -4.72
C THR A 162 -8.37 -0.55 -5.20
N ILE A 163 -7.45 0.13 -5.89
CA ILE A 163 -6.12 -0.39 -6.20
C ILE A 163 -5.04 0.47 -5.55
N ILE A 164 -3.95 -0.19 -5.11
CA ILE A 164 -2.71 0.47 -4.73
C ILE A 164 -1.73 0.26 -5.90
N CYS A 165 -1.47 1.30 -6.66
CA CYS A 165 -0.57 1.20 -7.80
C CYS A 165 0.82 1.72 -7.41
N THR A 166 1.84 0.83 -7.47
CA THR A 166 3.23 1.16 -7.14
C THR A 166 4.08 1.16 -8.40
N ASP A 167 4.69 2.30 -8.74
CA ASP A 167 5.81 2.30 -9.70
C ASP A 167 7.09 1.86 -8.97
N ILE A 168 7.50 0.60 -9.18
CA ILE A 168 8.67 -0.01 -8.53
C ILE A 168 9.95 0.78 -8.84
N SER A 169 10.06 1.34 -10.04
CA SER A 169 11.25 2.08 -10.46
C SER A 169 11.48 3.36 -9.63
N LYS A 170 10.40 3.89 -9.06
CA LYS A 170 10.38 5.10 -8.25
C LYS A 170 10.43 4.81 -6.76
N ASP A 171 10.05 3.58 -6.33
CA ASP A 171 9.96 3.27 -4.90
C ASP A 171 11.32 3.42 -4.19
N GLY A 172 11.31 4.13 -3.08
CA GLY A 172 12.51 4.42 -2.28
C GLY A 172 13.58 5.27 -2.97
N ALA A 173 13.39 5.68 -4.24
CA ALA A 173 14.39 6.42 -5.02
C ALA A 173 14.46 7.91 -4.68
N MET A 174 13.42 8.49 -4.04
CA MET A 174 13.35 9.92 -3.69
C MET A 174 13.57 10.86 -4.89
N LYS A 175 13.01 10.51 -6.06
CA LYS A 175 13.18 11.23 -7.34
C LYS A 175 11.84 11.66 -7.97
N GLY A 176 10.81 11.83 -7.16
CA GLY A 176 9.46 12.11 -7.60
C GLY A 176 8.70 10.85 -8.01
N THR A 177 7.37 10.96 -8.03
CA THR A 177 6.45 9.88 -8.38
C THR A 177 6.10 9.89 -9.87
N ASN A 178 5.42 8.85 -10.36
CA ASN A 178 5.05 8.71 -11.78
C ASN A 178 3.69 9.38 -12.06
N LEU A 179 3.72 10.72 -12.20
CA LEU A 179 2.50 11.51 -12.43
C LEU A 179 1.76 11.12 -13.71
N GLU A 180 2.48 10.71 -14.76
CA GLU A 180 1.88 10.30 -16.03
C GLU A 180 1.04 9.03 -15.86
N LEU A 181 1.58 8.02 -15.18
CA LEU A 181 0.88 6.78 -14.86
C LEU A 181 -0.41 7.07 -14.07
N TYR A 182 -0.32 7.84 -12.99
CA TYR A 182 -1.49 8.10 -12.13
C TYR A 182 -2.54 8.97 -12.81
N ASN A 183 -2.14 9.94 -13.62
CA ASN A 183 -3.08 10.72 -14.42
C ASN A 183 -3.82 9.82 -15.42
N ARG A 184 -3.14 8.92 -16.12
CA ARG A 184 -3.74 7.95 -17.04
C ARG A 184 -4.73 7.06 -16.31
N LEU A 185 -4.35 6.45 -15.18
CA LEU A 185 -5.22 5.55 -14.43
C LEU A 185 -6.48 6.26 -13.90
N SER A 186 -6.35 7.47 -13.36
CA SER A 186 -7.47 8.25 -12.82
C SER A 186 -8.47 8.70 -13.89
N GLN A 187 -8.04 8.86 -15.13
CA GLN A 187 -8.90 9.27 -16.25
C GLN A 187 -9.55 8.07 -16.94
N THR A 188 -8.93 6.89 -16.88
CA THR A 188 -9.36 5.72 -17.66
C THR A 188 -10.32 4.82 -16.88
N TYR A 189 -10.13 4.69 -15.56
CA TYR A 189 -10.85 3.70 -14.76
C TYR A 189 -11.69 4.34 -13.66
N SER A 190 -12.87 3.73 -13.40
CA SER A 190 -13.76 4.12 -12.29
C SER A 190 -13.39 3.37 -11.00
N ILE A 191 -12.09 3.25 -10.72
CA ILE A 191 -11.53 2.61 -9.53
C ILE A 191 -10.80 3.66 -8.69
N ASN A 192 -10.90 3.57 -7.38
CA ASN A 192 -10.08 4.38 -6.47
C ASN A 192 -8.60 4.02 -6.60
N VAL A 193 -7.78 4.94 -7.08
CA VAL A 193 -6.34 4.74 -7.24
C VAL A 193 -5.60 5.36 -6.05
N ILE A 194 -4.81 4.53 -5.34
CA ILE A 194 -3.85 4.98 -4.34
C ILE A 194 -2.47 4.93 -4.98
N ALA A 195 -1.83 6.09 -5.13
CA ALA A 195 -0.49 6.21 -5.71
C ALA A 195 0.58 5.75 -4.70
N SER A 196 1.53 4.95 -5.16
CA SER A 196 2.65 4.44 -4.37
C SER A 196 3.95 4.44 -5.18
N GLY A 197 5.06 4.62 -4.50
CA GLY A 197 6.38 4.69 -5.13
C GLY A 197 6.79 6.12 -5.52
N GLY A 198 7.85 6.61 -4.87
CA GLY A 198 8.54 7.84 -5.22
C GLY A 198 7.92 9.15 -4.75
N VAL A 199 6.77 9.16 -4.08
CA VAL A 199 6.20 10.40 -3.50
C VAL A 199 7.20 10.94 -2.49
N SER A 200 7.84 12.07 -2.80
CA SER A 200 9.02 12.57 -2.10
C SER A 200 9.02 14.07 -1.79
N SER A 201 7.99 14.79 -2.24
CA SER A 201 7.86 16.23 -2.03
C SER A 201 6.40 16.66 -1.88
N LEU A 202 6.17 17.85 -1.35
CA LEU A 202 4.82 18.46 -1.30
C LEU A 202 4.30 18.78 -2.71
N GLU A 203 5.18 19.03 -3.66
CA GLU A 203 4.87 19.25 -5.08
C GLU A 203 4.27 17.98 -5.70
N ASP A 204 4.83 16.79 -5.42
CA ASP A 204 4.27 15.51 -5.85
C ASP A 204 2.84 15.34 -5.31
N ILE A 205 2.63 15.65 -4.03
CA ILE A 205 1.32 15.53 -3.36
C ILE A 205 0.29 16.47 -3.98
N LYS A 206 0.65 17.74 -4.19
CA LYS A 206 -0.22 18.72 -4.85
C LYS A 206 -0.55 18.33 -6.29
N ALA A 207 0.40 17.76 -7.01
CA ALA A 207 0.18 17.29 -8.38
C ALA A 207 -0.81 16.11 -8.40
N LEU A 208 -0.63 15.12 -7.54
CA LEU A 208 -1.55 13.97 -7.40
C LEU A 208 -2.95 14.41 -6.97
N SER A 209 -3.06 15.36 -6.02
CA SER A 209 -4.36 15.86 -5.54
C SER A 209 -5.19 16.47 -6.69
N LYS A 210 -4.55 17.20 -7.60
CA LYS A 210 -5.20 17.79 -8.78
C LYS A 210 -5.67 16.78 -9.83
N MET A 211 -5.21 15.53 -9.76
CA MET A 211 -5.58 14.44 -10.68
C MET A 211 -6.78 13.61 -10.17
N ASN A 212 -7.43 14.01 -9.08
CA ASN A 212 -8.49 13.23 -8.42
C ASN A 212 -8.04 11.82 -7.98
N ILE A 213 -6.76 11.65 -7.66
CA ILE A 213 -6.26 10.41 -7.07
C ILE A 213 -6.88 10.23 -5.68
N TYR A 214 -7.36 9.02 -5.40
CA TYR A 214 -8.04 8.70 -4.15
C TYR A 214 -7.12 8.85 -2.93
N GLY A 215 -5.85 8.45 -3.07
CA GLY A 215 -4.86 8.58 -2.00
C GLY A 215 -3.42 8.46 -2.49
N ALA A 216 -2.49 8.76 -1.60
CA ALA A 216 -1.05 8.58 -1.83
C ALA A 216 -0.38 7.96 -0.60
N ILE A 217 0.50 6.99 -0.82
CA ILE A 217 1.31 6.36 0.22
C ILE A 217 2.63 7.10 0.35
N LEU A 218 2.94 7.51 1.58
CA LEU A 218 4.19 8.12 1.95
C LEU A 218 5.00 7.15 2.83
N GLY A 219 6.12 6.70 2.30
CA GLY A 219 7.05 5.83 3.01
C GLY A 219 8.33 6.57 3.40
N LYS A 220 9.41 6.30 2.66
CA LYS A 220 10.77 6.78 2.96
C LYS A 220 10.86 8.30 3.19
N ALA A 221 10.06 9.09 2.48
CA ALA A 221 10.07 10.55 2.60
C ALA A 221 9.76 11.04 4.02
N LEU A 222 8.85 10.37 4.74
CA LEU A 222 8.54 10.67 6.14
C LEU A 222 9.70 10.30 7.06
N TYR A 223 10.24 9.11 6.91
CA TYR A 223 11.33 8.61 7.77
C TYR A 223 12.65 9.38 7.61
N THR A 224 12.88 9.99 6.45
CA THR A 224 14.07 10.82 6.19
C THR A 224 13.86 12.29 6.53
N GLY A 225 12.63 12.69 6.91
CA GLY A 225 12.26 14.08 7.13
C GLY A 225 12.21 14.95 5.85
N ALA A 226 12.21 14.31 4.67
CA ALA A 226 12.07 15.02 3.40
C ALA A 226 10.68 15.64 3.21
N VAL A 227 9.66 14.99 3.81
CA VAL A 227 8.27 15.48 3.85
C VAL A 227 7.79 15.41 5.29
N ASP A 228 7.26 16.52 5.78
CA ASP A 228 6.50 16.58 7.04
C ASP A 228 5.09 16.06 6.82
N LEU A 229 4.59 15.17 7.71
CA LEU A 229 3.30 14.53 7.52
C LEU A 229 2.13 15.51 7.62
N SER A 230 2.16 16.43 8.57
CA SER A 230 1.09 17.44 8.72
C SER A 230 1.02 18.33 7.49
N ALA A 231 2.17 18.78 6.97
CA ALA A 231 2.24 19.57 5.72
C ALA A 231 1.75 18.74 4.49
N ALA A 232 2.04 17.45 4.45
CA ALA A 232 1.55 16.55 3.40
C ALA A 232 0.03 16.43 3.41
N ILE A 233 -0.57 16.28 4.60
CA ILE A 233 -2.01 16.21 4.78
C ILE A 233 -2.69 17.52 4.36
N GLU A 234 -2.12 18.66 4.70
CA GLU A 234 -2.61 19.97 4.28
C GLU A 234 -2.52 20.15 2.75
N ALA A 235 -1.36 19.81 2.16
CA ALA A 235 -1.16 19.86 0.71
C ALA A 235 -2.11 18.97 -0.08
N ALA A 236 -2.55 17.86 0.49
CA ALA A 236 -3.49 16.93 -0.13
C ALA A 236 -4.96 17.42 -0.12
N ARG A 237 -5.28 18.46 0.68
CA ARG A 237 -6.61 19.10 0.77
C ARG A 237 -6.79 20.26 -0.21
N SER A 238 -5.68 20.76 -0.74
CA SER A 238 -5.64 21.93 -1.65
C SER A 238 -5.92 21.51 -3.16
#